data_65cfe6060f6b19fd89a7e195e15a4ba4
#
_entry.id   65cfe6060f6b19fd89a7e195e15a4ba4
#
_cell.length_a   1.000
_cell.length_b   1.000
_cell.length_c   1.000
_cell.angle_alpha   90.00
_cell.angle_beta   90.00
_cell.angle_gamma   90.00
#
_symmetry.space_group_name_H-M   'P 1'
#
loop_
_entity.id
_entity.type
_entity.pdbx_description
1 polymer ?
#
loop_
_entity_poly.entity_id
_entity_poly.type
_entity_poly.pdbx_seq_one_letter_code
_entity_poly.pdbx_strand_id
1 'polypeptide(L)'
;ENFFIYFEEIDLCRRLKNNNKKIYLDPKIKISHVGGSSHNQSINFEMELSRNWHWMWSTFYFHKKYNGFMIGLLKVSKKLISSVFRVVIYSILLNNKKRKIYFQRFSGLYNSILGRKSWYRPRLF
;
A
#
# COMPACT_ATOMS: atom_id res chain seq x y z
N GLU A 1 1.86 -12.03 11.14
CA GLU A 1 1.19 -11.01 10.35
C GLU A 1 2.20 -10.35 9.40
N ASN A 2 1.87 -10.25 8.08
CA ASN A 2 2.83 -9.78 7.08
C ASN A 2 2.54 -8.35 6.60
N PHE A 3 1.37 -7.79 6.94
CA PHE A 3 1.08 -6.39 6.68
C PHE A 3 1.82 -5.49 7.67
N PHE A 4 2.54 -4.50 7.17
CA PHE A 4 3.14 -3.47 8.01
C PHE A 4 2.21 -2.27 8.17
N ILE A 5 1.53 -1.90 7.07
CA ILE A 5 0.58 -0.79 7.01
C ILE A 5 -0.35 -1.02 5.82
N TYR A 6 -1.62 -0.65 5.95
CA TYR A 6 -2.72 -0.85 5.02
C TYR A 6 -3.17 -2.32 4.85
N PHE A 7 -4.45 -2.50 4.71
CA PHE A 7 -5.16 -3.78 4.58
C PHE A 7 -5.22 -4.67 5.83
N GLU A 8 -4.57 -4.29 6.93
CA GLU A 8 -4.62 -5.05 8.19
C GLU A 8 -6.04 -5.15 8.74
N GLU A 9 -6.81 -4.04 8.74
CA GLU A 9 -8.20 -4.06 9.21
C GLU A 9 -9.10 -4.84 8.25
N ILE A 10 -8.90 -4.68 6.94
CA ILE A 10 -9.67 -5.41 5.92
C ILE A 10 -9.38 -6.90 6.02
N ASP A 11 -8.12 -7.28 6.23
CA ASP A 11 -7.72 -8.66 6.47
C ASP A 11 -8.34 -9.23 7.74
N LEU A 12 -8.35 -8.46 8.83
CA LEU A 12 -9.01 -8.84 10.08
C LEU A 12 -10.51 -9.07 9.87
N CYS A 13 -11.21 -8.12 9.28
CA CYS A 13 -12.64 -8.24 8.99
C CYS A 13 -12.94 -9.47 8.13
N ARG A 14 -12.12 -9.75 7.11
CA ARG A 14 -12.30 -10.92 6.25
C ARG A 14 -12.07 -12.23 7.00
N ARG A 15 -11.06 -12.29 7.89
CA ARG A 15 -10.83 -13.47 8.74
C ARG A 15 -11.98 -13.69 9.73
N LEU A 16 -12.49 -12.63 10.35
CA LEU A 16 -13.64 -12.72 11.23
C LEU A 16 -14.87 -13.26 10.50
N LYS A 17 -15.15 -12.72 9.29
CA LYS A 17 -16.25 -13.20 8.46
C LYS A 17 -16.09 -14.68 8.07
N ASN A 18 -14.88 -15.09 7.68
CA ASN A 18 -14.61 -16.48 7.31
C ASN A 18 -14.77 -17.46 8.50
N ASN A 19 -14.62 -16.96 9.73
CA ASN A 19 -14.85 -17.72 10.96
C ASN A 19 -16.27 -17.52 11.54
N ASN A 20 -17.22 -17.09 10.70
CA ASN A 20 -18.62 -16.83 11.09
C ASN A 20 -18.77 -15.86 12.27
N LYS A 21 -17.81 -14.96 12.48
CA LYS A 21 -17.92 -13.90 13.48
C LYS A 21 -18.65 -12.69 12.91
N LYS A 22 -19.46 -12.08 13.73
CA LYS A 22 -20.18 -10.84 13.38
C LYS A 22 -19.29 -9.62 13.65
N ILE A 23 -19.44 -8.61 12.80
CA ILE A 23 -18.79 -7.31 12.96
C ILE A 23 -19.90 -6.30 13.16
N TYR A 24 -19.82 -5.51 14.22
CA TYR A 24 -20.82 -4.49 14.55
C TYR A 24 -20.21 -3.10 14.37
N LEU A 25 -20.98 -2.19 13.79
CA LEU A 25 -20.69 -0.77 13.75
C LEU A 25 -21.55 -0.08 14.80
N ASP A 26 -20.92 0.61 15.76
CA ASP A 26 -21.64 1.48 16.69
C ASP A 26 -21.51 2.95 16.24
N PRO A 27 -22.57 3.56 15.68
CA PRO A 27 -22.53 4.93 15.19
C PRO A 27 -22.48 5.97 16.32
N LYS A 28 -22.67 5.57 17.58
CA LYS A 28 -22.58 6.46 18.74
C LYS A 28 -21.14 6.71 19.15
N ILE A 29 -20.23 5.79 18.84
CA ILE A 29 -18.80 5.93 19.14
C ILE A 29 -18.16 6.77 18.05
N LYS A 30 -17.74 8.00 18.39
CA LYS A 30 -17.03 8.91 17.50
C LYS A 30 -15.60 9.09 17.96
N ILE A 31 -14.64 8.79 17.10
CA ILE A 31 -13.22 8.98 17.36
C ILE A 31 -12.70 10.04 16.40
N SER A 32 -12.11 11.11 16.95
CA SER A 32 -11.40 12.10 16.14
C SER A 32 -10.03 11.55 15.73
N HIS A 33 -9.77 11.48 14.44
CA HIS A 33 -8.49 11.04 13.91
C HIS A 33 -7.89 12.12 13.00
N VAL A 34 -6.79 12.73 13.45
CA VAL A 34 -6.04 13.71 12.65
C VAL A 34 -5.00 12.95 11.83
N GLY A 35 -5.31 12.68 10.57
CA GLY A 35 -4.41 11.97 9.67
C GLY A 35 -3.13 12.76 9.41
N GLY A 36 -1.97 12.06 9.44
CA GLY A 36 -0.69 12.66 9.09
C GLY A 36 -0.01 13.51 10.18
N SER A 37 -0.58 13.57 11.39
CA SER A 37 -0.03 14.38 12.50
C SER A 37 1.06 13.67 13.31
N SER A 38 1.35 12.42 13.04
CA SER A 38 2.26 11.57 13.83
C SER A 38 3.75 11.77 13.51
N HIS A 39 4.10 12.72 12.64
CA HIS A 39 5.50 12.94 12.25
C HIS A 39 5.76 14.41 11.90
N ASN A 40 7.04 14.82 11.97
CA ASN A 40 7.49 16.17 11.64
C ASN A 40 7.27 16.45 10.12
N GLN A 41 6.93 17.69 9.79
CA GLN A 41 6.72 18.13 8.40
C GLN A 41 7.95 17.94 7.50
N SER A 42 9.16 17.98 8.05
CA SER A 42 10.42 17.78 7.31
C SER A 42 10.53 16.41 6.64
N ILE A 43 9.86 15.38 7.17
CA ILE A 43 9.90 14.01 6.64
C ILE A 43 8.64 13.62 5.86
N ASN A 44 7.74 14.58 5.62
CA ASN A 44 6.46 14.31 4.94
C ASN A 44 6.62 13.58 3.61
N PHE A 45 7.64 13.94 2.82
CA PHE A 45 7.85 13.31 1.52
C PHE A 45 8.34 11.86 1.63
N GLU A 46 9.25 11.57 2.56
CA GLU A 46 9.70 10.19 2.81
C GLU A 46 8.54 9.32 3.34
N MET A 47 7.68 9.89 4.19
CA MET A 47 6.47 9.23 4.65
C MET A 47 5.47 8.98 3.51
N GLU A 48 5.34 9.93 2.56
CA GLU A 48 4.52 9.74 1.36
C GLU A 48 5.07 8.61 0.48
N LEU A 49 6.39 8.54 0.29
CA LEU A 49 7.04 7.46 -0.45
C LEU A 49 6.77 6.09 0.21
N SER A 50 6.96 6.01 1.54
CA SER A 50 6.70 4.80 2.32
C SER A 50 5.24 4.36 2.22
N ARG A 51 4.28 5.28 2.39
CA ARG A 51 2.85 4.99 2.25
C ARG A 51 2.51 4.45 0.86
N ASN A 52 3.03 5.05 -0.20
CA ASN A 52 2.79 4.59 -1.57
C ASN A 52 3.38 3.19 -1.82
N TRP A 53 4.57 2.90 -1.29
CA TRP A 53 5.20 1.59 -1.41
C TRP A 53 4.38 0.52 -0.71
N HIS A 54 4.02 0.73 0.57
CA HIS A 54 3.26 -0.22 1.37
C HIS A 54 1.84 -0.44 0.85
N TRP A 55 1.15 0.63 0.40
CA TRP A 55 -0.17 0.51 -0.22
C TRP A 55 -0.15 -0.46 -1.39
N MET A 56 0.83 -0.33 -2.27
CA MET A 56 0.93 -1.17 -3.45
C MET A 56 1.37 -2.60 -3.11
N TRP A 57 2.32 -2.75 -2.18
CA TRP A 57 2.76 -4.04 -1.68
C TRP A 57 1.58 -4.82 -1.05
N SER A 58 0.87 -4.19 -0.13
CA SER A 58 -0.27 -4.77 0.58
C SER A 58 -1.44 -5.09 -0.35
N THR A 59 -1.66 -4.28 -1.41
CA THR A 59 -2.71 -4.55 -2.42
C THR A 59 -2.50 -5.91 -3.09
N PHE A 60 -1.31 -6.20 -3.61
CA PHE A 60 -1.05 -7.50 -4.24
C PHE A 60 -1.06 -8.63 -3.22
N TYR A 61 -0.39 -8.46 -2.08
CA TYR A 61 -0.34 -9.47 -1.03
C TYR A 61 -1.73 -9.90 -0.57
N PHE A 62 -2.65 -8.94 -0.36
CA PHE A 62 -4.04 -9.22 0.00
C PHE A 62 -4.77 -10.04 -1.07
N HIS A 63 -4.67 -9.62 -2.33
CA HIS A 63 -5.31 -10.36 -3.41
C HIS A 63 -4.71 -11.75 -3.61
N LYS A 64 -3.39 -11.90 -3.51
CA LYS A 64 -2.72 -13.20 -3.56
C LYS A 64 -3.20 -14.12 -2.43
N LYS A 65 -3.28 -13.60 -1.20
CA LYS A 65 -3.70 -14.36 -0.02
C LYS A 65 -5.09 -14.97 -0.16
N TYR A 66 -6.02 -14.21 -0.74
CA TYR A 66 -7.43 -14.61 -0.77
C TYR A 66 -7.94 -15.14 -2.11
N ASN A 67 -7.27 -14.86 -3.19
CA ASN A 67 -7.72 -15.24 -4.53
C ASN A 67 -6.65 -16.03 -5.32
N GLY A 68 -5.50 -16.27 -4.73
CA GLY A 68 -4.37 -16.91 -5.41
C GLY A 68 -3.52 -15.94 -6.24
N PHE A 69 -2.36 -16.44 -6.67
CA PHE A 69 -1.34 -15.62 -7.35
C PHE A 69 -1.84 -15.02 -8.68
N MET A 70 -2.43 -15.83 -9.55
CA MET A 70 -2.84 -15.40 -10.89
C MET A 70 -3.93 -14.33 -10.84
N ILE A 71 -4.95 -14.54 -10.01
CA ILE A 71 -6.04 -13.56 -9.84
C ILE A 71 -5.49 -12.29 -9.17
N GLY A 72 -4.60 -12.44 -8.20
CA GLY A 72 -3.90 -11.30 -7.58
C GLY A 72 -3.14 -10.48 -8.61
N LEU A 73 -2.40 -11.12 -9.51
CA LEU A 73 -1.65 -10.47 -10.58
C LEU A 73 -2.57 -9.73 -11.56
N LEU A 74 -3.65 -10.35 -12.00
CA LEU A 74 -4.64 -9.72 -12.88
C LEU A 74 -5.26 -8.46 -12.23
N LYS A 75 -5.59 -8.52 -10.95
CA LYS A 75 -6.18 -7.38 -10.22
C LYS A 75 -5.23 -6.18 -10.08
N VAL A 76 -3.93 -6.40 -10.09
CA VAL A 76 -2.95 -5.31 -9.96
C VAL A 76 -2.26 -4.93 -11.27
N SER A 77 -2.48 -5.66 -12.36
CA SER A 77 -1.82 -5.45 -13.65
C SER A 77 -1.94 -4.01 -14.16
N LYS A 78 -3.13 -3.44 -14.13
CA LYS A 78 -3.36 -2.04 -14.52
C LYS A 78 -2.57 -1.05 -13.66
N LYS A 79 -2.46 -1.31 -12.36
CA LYS A 79 -1.68 -0.47 -11.43
C LYS A 79 -0.19 -0.60 -11.71
N LEU A 80 0.29 -1.81 -12.03
CA LEU A 80 1.68 -2.07 -12.37
C LEU A 80 2.07 -1.33 -13.66
N ILE A 81 1.32 -1.53 -14.74
CA ILE A 81 1.54 -0.87 -16.03
C ILE A 81 1.49 0.66 -15.89
N SER A 82 0.44 1.17 -15.23
CA SER A 82 0.29 2.60 -14.97
C SER A 82 1.46 3.19 -14.18
N SER A 83 2.02 2.43 -13.22
CA SER A 83 3.16 2.91 -12.43
C SER A 83 4.40 3.02 -13.28
N VAL A 84 4.71 2.01 -14.11
CA VAL A 84 5.85 2.04 -15.06
C VAL A 84 5.71 3.19 -16.04
N PHE A 85 4.55 3.31 -16.70
CA PHE A 85 4.29 4.36 -17.68
C PHE A 85 4.47 5.77 -17.08
N ARG A 86 3.97 5.98 -15.87
CA ARG A 86 4.12 7.27 -15.17
C ARG A 86 5.56 7.55 -14.72
N VAL A 87 6.34 6.53 -14.38
CA VAL A 87 7.78 6.73 -14.12
C VAL A 87 8.46 7.27 -15.38
N VAL A 88 8.18 6.71 -16.55
CA VAL A 88 8.75 7.17 -17.83
C VAL A 88 8.31 8.61 -18.13
N ILE A 89 7.00 8.88 -18.07
CA ILE A 89 6.46 10.25 -18.33
C ILE A 89 7.13 11.28 -17.40
N TYR A 90 7.16 11.01 -16.09
CA TYR A 90 7.73 11.99 -15.15
C TYR A 90 9.26 12.05 -15.18
N SER A 91 9.93 11.08 -15.81
CA SER A 91 11.35 11.19 -16.16
C SER A 91 11.56 12.19 -17.30
N ILE A 92 10.74 12.11 -18.35
CA ILE A 92 10.78 13.03 -19.50
C ILE A 92 10.40 14.46 -19.06
N LEU A 93 9.37 14.59 -18.24
CA LEU A 93 8.90 15.88 -17.71
C LEU A 93 9.79 16.45 -16.59
N LEU A 94 10.91 15.80 -16.25
CA LEU A 94 11.84 16.17 -15.19
C LEU A 94 11.19 16.40 -13.81
N ASN A 95 10.01 15.82 -13.59
CA ASN A 95 9.29 15.93 -12.31
C ASN A 95 9.77 14.86 -11.32
N ASN A 96 10.89 15.12 -10.67
CA ASN A 96 11.55 14.19 -9.76
C ASN A 96 10.65 13.73 -8.59
N LYS A 97 9.79 14.63 -8.06
CA LYS A 97 8.88 14.28 -6.96
C LYS A 97 7.88 13.20 -7.38
N LYS A 98 7.15 13.42 -8.46
CA LYS A 98 6.17 12.46 -8.98
C LYS A 98 6.85 11.18 -9.47
N ARG A 99 8.00 11.27 -10.15
CA ARG A 99 8.79 10.12 -10.57
C ARG A 99 9.11 9.19 -9.38
N LYS A 100 9.62 9.72 -8.27
CA LYS A 100 9.93 8.95 -7.05
C LYS A 100 8.68 8.26 -6.48
N ILE A 101 7.54 8.95 -6.41
CA ILE A 101 6.28 8.36 -5.93
C ILE A 101 5.87 7.16 -6.78
N TYR A 102 5.85 7.30 -8.12
CA TYR A 102 5.45 6.20 -8.99
C TYR A 102 6.47 5.07 -9.05
N PHE A 103 7.76 5.38 -8.88
CA PHE A 103 8.78 4.37 -8.69
C PHE A 103 8.54 3.54 -7.43
N GLN A 104 8.17 4.16 -6.32
CA GLN A 104 7.83 3.44 -5.09
C GLN A 104 6.56 2.58 -5.26
N ARG A 105 5.58 3.06 -6.00
CA ARG A 105 4.40 2.26 -6.36
C ARG A 105 4.75 1.01 -7.16
N PHE A 106 5.58 1.17 -8.19
CA PHE A 106 6.11 0.04 -8.95
C PHE A 106 6.91 -0.91 -8.07
N SER A 107 7.87 -0.39 -7.30
CA SER A 107 8.74 -1.17 -6.42
C SER A 107 7.94 -1.97 -5.38
N GLY A 108 6.91 -1.38 -4.76
CA GLY A 108 6.05 -2.07 -3.81
C GLY A 108 5.35 -3.28 -4.44
N LEU A 109 4.69 -3.11 -5.59
CA LEU A 109 4.07 -4.22 -6.33
C LEU A 109 5.10 -5.28 -6.74
N TYR A 110 6.20 -4.87 -7.34
CA TYR A 110 7.23 -5.78 -7.82
C TYR A 110 7.79 -6.65 -6.67
N ASN A 111 8.14 -6.04 -5.53
CA ASN A 111 8.62 -6.79 -4.37
C ASN A 111 7.56 -7.75 -3.81
N SER A 112 6.29 -7.35 -3.80
CA SER A 112 5.21 -8.21 -3.34
C SER A 112 4.96 -9.40 -4.29
N ILE A 113 5.04 -9.19 -5.61
CA ILE A 113 4.92 -10.24 -6.64
C ILE A 113 6.06 -11.27 -6.46
N LEU A 114 7.29 -10.81 -6.21
CA LEU A 114 8.44 -11.66 -5.93
C LEU A 114 8.39 -12.37 -4.55
N GLY A 115 7.34 -12.13 -3.76
CA GLY A 115 7.19 -12.73 -2.44
C GLY A 115 8.13 -12.16 -1.36
N ARG A 116 8.74 -11.02 -1.61
CA ARG A 116 9.61 -10.35 -0.63
C ARG A 116 8.78 -9.76 0.50
N LYS A 117 9.34 -9.75 1.71
CA LYS A 117 8.70 -9.14 2.89
C LYS A 117 8.48 -7.63 2.69
N SER A 118 7.57 -7.06 3.48
CA SER A 118 7.30 -5.63 3.55
C SER A 118 8.44 -4.90 4.29
N TRP A 119 9.52 -4.60 3.57
CA TRP A 119 10.81 -4.14 4.15
C TRP A 119 11.03 -2.62 4.08
N TYR A 120 10.37 -1.91 3.15
CA TYR A 120 10.63 -0.48 2.95
C TYR A 120 10.35 0.33 4.23
N ARG A 121 11.28 1.21 4.57
CA ARG A 121 11.12 2.16 5.68
C ARG A 121 11.51 3.56 5.20
N PRO A 122 10.85 4.63 5.69
CA PRO A 122 11.23 6.00 5.36
C PRO A 122 12.63 6.30 5.91
N ARG A 123 13.37 7.14 5.19
CA ARG A 123 14.64 7.69 5.69
C ARG A 123 14.30 8.87 6.59
N LEU A 124 14.66 8.77 7.86
CA LEU A 124 14.32 9.78 8.88
C LEU A 124 15.49 10.73 9.17
N PHE A 125 16.68 10.44 8.60
CA PHE A 125 17.92 11.20 8.79
C PHE A 125 18.66 11.35 7.45
#